data_00cb3dddd20e73346d3de736072ce6a0
#
_entry.id   00cb3dddd20e73346d3de736072ce6a0
#
_cell.length_a   1.000
_cell.length_b   1.000
_cell.length_c   1.000
_cell.angle_alpha   90.00
_cell.angle_beta   90.00
_cell.angle_gamma   90.00
#
_symmetry.space_group_name_H-M   'P 1'
#
loop_
_entity.id
_entity.type
_entity.pdbx_description
1 polymer ?
#
loop_
_entity_poly.entity_id
_entity_poly.type
_entity_poly.pdbx_seq_one_letter_code
_entity_poly.pdbx_strand_id
1 'polypeptide(L)'
;YDGLPWLVGCNYYPATAINQIDTWQASTWDPETIDKELGWAESIGFNTLRVYLHDLVWADDENGLYERMDRFLDICAKHGIRPFFVFFDDCHFPKPKLGEQPLPVRGYHNSGWVNSPAREVALRYAEGRETSEEAARLKGYVQRTMKRFKDDERVLCWELYNEPGRGAGENGNMGNAEGSKQSIGDKSNRLLYDAWKWAREVAPSQPVMSTSHGAVGKVNTYISRSNSDMQSVHSYESPEVVERIVRNYGADGRPVFMTEWLARPRGSRVETCLPLMKKLHVAAINWGLVAGKSGTNWPWSSRRIPGPTLAERRAAGDVVRPGEPFPEPKVWFHDIFRTDGTPFDPREIELFRELTGKAE
;
A
#
# COMPACT_ATOMS: atom_id res chain seq x y z
N TYR A 1 9.49 16.84 -10.56
CA TYR A 1 9.72 15.41 -10.89
C TYR A 1 10.98 15.25 -11.76
N ASP A 2 11.13 16.07 -12.79
CA ASP A 2 12.27 15.98 -13.73
C ASP A 2 13.65 16.20 -13.09
N GLY A 3 13.71 16.83 -11.91
CA GLY A 3 14.93 16.99 -11.11
C GLY A 3 15.21 15.87 -10.10
N LEU A 4 14.31 14.89 -9.99
CA LEU A 4 14.49 13.75 -9.08
C LEU A 4 15.19 12.58 -9.80
N PRO A 5 15.97 11.75 -9.08
CA PRO A 5 16.39 10.48 -9.63
C PRO A 5 15.17 9.62 -9.97
N TRP A 6 15.34 8.63 -10.86
CA TRP A 6 14.25 7.69 -11.13
C TRP A 6 13.79 7.02 -9.83
N LEU A 7 12.51 7.14 -9.51
CA LEU A 7 11.93 6.63 -8.28
C LEU A 7 11.63 5.12 -8.42
N VAL A 8 12.26 4.33 -7.57
CA VAL A 8 12.07 2.88 -7.49
C VAL A 8 11.89 2.48 -6.04
N GLY A 9 10.94 1.62 -5.77
CA GLY A 9 10.65 1.19 -4.41
C GLY A 9 9.52 0.18 -4.33
N CYS A 10 8.92 0.08 -3.16
CA CYS A 10 7.85 -0.88 -2.94
C CYS A 10 6.76 -0.33 -2.01
N ASN A 11 5.60 -1.00 -2.02
CA ASN A 11 4.65 -0.93 -0.94
C ASN A 11 5.27 -1.67 0.24
N TYR A 12 5.51 -0.94 1.34
CA TYR A 12 6.27 -1.45 2.46
C TYR A 12 5.42 -1.59 3.73
N TYR A 13 5.60 -2.68 4.37
CA TYR A 13 5.22 -3.04 5.73
C TYR A 13 6.26 -4.06 6.21
N PRO A 14 6.68 -4.03 7.49
CA PRO A 14 7.70 -4.96 7.97
C PRO A 14 7.18 -6.40 7.94
N ALA A 15 8.06 -7.37 7.75
CA ALA A 15 7.70 -8.80 7.73
C ALA A 15 7.01 -9.26 9.03
N THR A 16 7.20 -8.53 10.12
CA THR A 16 6.58 -8.76 11.42
C THR A 16 5.15 -8.23 11.54
N ALA A 17 4.65 -7.49 10.54
CA ALA A 17 3.31 -6.94 10.51
C ALA A 17 2.40 -7.68 9.51
N ILE A 18 1.14 -7.96 9.90
CA ILE A 18 0.16 -8.55 9.01
C ILE A 18 -0.68 -7.48 8.27
N ASN A 19 -0.73 -6.27 8.82
CA ASN A 19 -1.51 -5.14 8.29
C ASN A 19 -0.98 -3.78 8.80
N GLN A 20 -1.67 -2.71 8.42
CA GLN A 20 -1.31 -1.34 8.78
C GLN A 20 -1.37 -1.08 10.29
N ILE A 21 -2.32 -1.73 11.00
CA ILE A 21 -2.45 -1.59 12.45
C ILE A 21 -1.24 -2.23 13.13
N ASP A 22 -0.88 -3.44 12.74
CA ASP A 22 0.29 -4.16 13.27
C ASP A 22 1.60 -3.42 12.97
N THR A 23 1.65 -2.69 11.85
CA THR A 23 2.80 -1.84 11.52
C THR A 23 2.96 -0.66 12.49
N TRP A 24 1.86 -0.02 12.91
CA TRP A 24 1.93 1.29 13.53
C TRP A 24 1.51 1.37 14.99
N GLN A 25 0.75 0.41 15.54
CA GLN A 25 0.38 0.47 16.97
C GLN A 25 1.62 0.26 17.88
N ALA A 26 1.63 0.89 19.05
CA ALA A 26 2.80 0.91 19.95
C ALA A 26 3.26 -0.48 20.37
N SER A 27 2.32 -1.43 20.56
CA SER A 27 2.61 -2.78 21.05
C SER A 27 3.32 -3.69 20.04
N THR A 28 3.30 -3.33 18.75
CA THR A 28 3.89 -4.13 17.65
C THR A 28 4.89 -3.34 16.80
N TRP A 29 5.14 -2.09 17.16
CA TRP A 29 6.13 -1.25 16.48
C TRP A 29 7.53 -1.86 16.58
N ASP A 30 8.15 -2.12 15.41
CA ASP A 30 9.40 -2.87 15.29
C ASP A 30 10.43 -2.11 14.43
N PRO A 31 11.07 -1.07 14.98
CA PRO A 31 12.05 -0.25 14.24
C PRO A 31 13.31 -1.03 13.87
N GLU A 32 13.66 -2.09 14.59
CA GLU A 32 14.85 -2.90 14.32
C GLU A 32 14.65 -3.74 13.05
N THR A 33 13.50 -4.38 12.91
CA THR A 33 13.15 -5.08 11.65
C THR A 33 13.04 -4.09 10.49
N ILE A 34 12.43 -2.93 10.70
CA ILE A 34 12.31 -1.88 9.67
C ILE A 34 13.71 -1.44 9.21
N ASP A 35 14.62 -1.12 10.10
CA ASP A 35 15.99 -0.68 9.76
C ASP A 35 16.74 -1.75 8.96
N LYS A 36 16.65 -3.01 9.40
CA LYS A 36 17.26 -4.15 8.71
C LYS A 36 16.71 -4.34 7.28
N GLU A 37 15.39 -4.32 7.12
CA GLU A 37 14.73 -4.52 5.84
C GLU A 37 14.97 -3.36 4.88
N LEU A 38 15.01 -2.11 5.37
CA LEU A 38 15.35 -0.96 4.55
C LEU A 38 16.82 -0.95 4.12
N GLY A 39 17.71 -1.57 4.88
CA GLY A 39 19.08 -1.87 4.42
C GLY A 39 19.10 -2.79 3.18
N TRP A 40 18.20 -3.77 3.12
CA TRP A 40 18.06 -4.60 1.91
C TRP A 40 17.47 -3.82 0.74
N ALA A 41 16.46 -2.98 1.00
CA ALA A 41 15.89 -2.09 -0.01
C ALA A 41 16.95 -1.13 -0.59
N GLU A 42 17.76 -0.51 0.27
CA GLU A 42 18.91 0.31 -0.14
C GLU A 42 19.88 -0.48 -1.01
N SER A 43 20.19 -1.71 -0.66
CA SER A 43 21.18 -2.55 -1.37
C SER A 43 20.82 -2.86 -2.82
N ILE A 44 19.54 -2.70 -3.19
CA ILE A 44 19.03 -2.85 -4.56
C ILE A 44 18.63 -1.53 -5.21
N GLY A 45 18.96 -0.40 -4.56
CA GLY A 45 18.76 0.95 -5.09
C GLY A 45 17.35 1.50 -4.96
N PHE A 46 16.53 0.95 -4.05
CA PHE A 46 15.25 1.57 -3.72
C PHE A 46 15.47 2.91 -3.03
N ASN A 47 14.73 3.92 -3.46
CA ASN A 47 14.83 5.30 -2.98
C ASN A 47 13.48 5.90 -2.56
N THR A 48 12.41 5.12 -2.65
CA THR A 48 11.08 5.49 -2.16
C THR A 48 10.32 4.28 -1.62
N LEU A 49 9.33 4.55 -0.76
CA LEU A 49 8.41 3.53 -0.21
C LEU A 49 7.01 4.10 -0.16
N ARG A 50 6.01 3.27 -0.45
CA ARG A 50 4.59 3.55 -0.24
C ARG A 50 4.14 2.87 1.03
N VAL A 51 3.70 3.65 2.02
CA VAL A 51 3.43 3.15 3.37
C VAL A 51 2.04 3.55 3.82
N TYR A 52 1.25 2.58 4.27
CA TYR A 52 -0.12 2.80 4.68
C TYR A 52 -0.20 3.17 6.16
N LEU A 53 -0.94 4.22 6.47
CA LEU A 53 -1.36 4.58 7.82
C LEU A 53 -2.74 3.97 8.15
N HIS A 54 -3.24 4.19 9.37
CA HIS A 54 -4.57 3.72 9.75
C HIS A 54 -5.26 4.70 10.73
N ASP A 55 -6.50 5.06 10.43
CA ASP A 55 -7.30 6.04 11.19
C ASP A 55 -7.55 5.64 12.65
N LEU A 56 -7.69 4.34 12.94
CA LEU A 56 -7.87 3.86 14.31
C LEU A 56 -6.60 4.01 15.13
N VAL A 57 -5.42 3.73 14.57
CA VAL A 57 -4.15 3.90 15.29
C VAL A 57 -3.91 5.37 15.59
N TRP A 58 -4.23 6.25 14.64
CA TRP A 58 -4.16 7.69 14.86
C TRP A 58 -5.09 8.15 15.98
N ALA A 59 -6.33 7.65 16.00
CA ALA A 59 -7.32 8.05 16.99
C ALA A 59 -6.99 7.54 18.41
N ASP A 60 -6.37 6.39 18.52
CA ASP A 60 -5.96 5.77 19.78
C ASP A 60 -4.75 6.47 20.41
N ASP A 61 -3.73 6.76 19.58
CA ASP A 61 -2.44 7.29 20.03
C ASP A 61 -1.83 8.23 18.98
N GLU A 62 -2.44 9.41 18.78
CA GLU A 62 -1.98 10.37 17.79
C GLU A 62 -0.52 10.77 17.99
N ASN A 63 -0.15 11.16 19.20
CA ASN A 63 1.21 11.64 19.47
C ASN A 63 2.25 10.51 19.30
N GLY A 64 1.97 9.34 19.85
CA GLY A 64 2.84 8.19 19.67
C GLY A 64 2.94 7.72 18.22
N LEU A 65 1.86 7.81 17.43
CA LEU A 65 1.94 7.56 15.99
C LEU A 65 2.90 8.55 15.33
N TYR A 66 2.84 9.84 15.67
CA TYR A 66 3.73 10.85 15.09
C TYR A 66 5.19 10.62 15.49
N GLU A 67 5.47 10.19 16.73
CA GLU A 67 6.81 9.81 17.16
C GLU A 67 7.33 8.59 16.36
N ARG A 68 6.50 7.58 16.14
CA ARG A 68 6.84 6.40 15.31
C ARG A 68 7.04 6.77 13.85
N MET A 69 6.21 7.66 13.29
CA MET A 69 6.39 8.18 11.92
C MET A 69 7.70 8.97 11.80
N ASP A 70 8.02 9.82 12.76
CA ASP A 70 9.27 10.58 12.77
C ASP A 70 10.48 9.64 12.83
N ARG A 71 10.43 8.65 13.70
CA ARG A 71 11.47 7.60 13.77
C ARG A 71 11.57 6.79 12.48
N PHE A 72 10.45 6.46 11.86
CA PHE A 72 10.42 5.78 10.56
C PHE A 72 11.09 6.63 9.46
N LEU A 73 10.79 7.92 9.44
CA LEU A 73 11.41 8.88 8.50
C LEU A 73 12.93 8.98 8.70
N ASP A 74 13.41 8.95 9.95
CA ASP A 74 14.84 8.91 10.23
C ASP A 74 15.51 7.63 9.71
N ILE A 75 14.86 6.48 9.89
CA ILE A 75 15.35 5.21 9.36
C ILE A 75 15.38 5.26 7.83
N CYS A 76 14.32 5.74 7.18
CA CYS A 76 14.28 5.91 5.75
C CYS A 76 15.41 6.83 5.25
N ALA A 77 15.60 7.98 5.89
CA ALA A 77 16.64 8.94 5.53
C ALA A 77 18.06 8.34 5.67
N LYS A 78 18.30 7.54 6.70
CA LYS A 78 19.55 6.78 6.89
C LYS A 78 19.88 5.91 5.68
N HIS A 79 18.87 5.32 5.04
CA HIS A 79 18.99 4.46 3.87
C HIS A 79 18.80 5.19 2.54
N GLY A 80 18.76 6.54 2.54
CA GLY A 80 18.56 7.33 1.32
C GLY A 80 17.18 7.19 0.70
N ILE A 81 16.18 6.82 1.48
CA ILE A 81 14.80 6.56 1.06
C ILE A 81 13.90 7.72 1.47
N ARG A 82 13.05 8.20 0.57
CA ARG A 82 11.98 9.17 0.84
C ARG A 82 10.63 8.48 0.70
N PRO A 83 9.96 8.10 1.80
CA PRO A 83 8.67 7.45 1.74
C PRO A 83 7.53 8.43 1.45
N PHE A 84 6.38 7.87 1.08
CA PHE A 84 5.10 8.57 1.06
C PHE A 84 4.01 7.74 1.74
N PHE A 85 3.02 8.43 2.29
CA PHE A 85 2.02 7.82 3.14
C PHE A 85 0.65 7.80 2.49
N VAL A 86 -0.05 6.67 2.66
CA VAL A 86 -1.43 6.43 2.22
C VAL A 86 -2.36 6.54 3.42
N PHE A 87 -3.41 7.37 3.33
CA PHE A 87 -4.37 7.55 4.41
C PHE A 87 -5.48 6.52 4.40
N PHE A 88 -6.35 6.54 3.39
CA PHE A 88 -7.53 5.69 3.31
C PHE A 88 -7.34 4.52 2.35
N ASP A 89 -8.03 3.44 2.64
CA ASP A 89 -7.93 2.19 1.87
C ASP A 89 -9.24 1.41 1.93
N ASP A 90 -9.85 1.14 0.78
CA ASP A 90 -11.06 0.32 0.67
C ASP A 90 -10.77 -1.17 0.44
N CYS A 91 -9.48 -1.58 0.54
CA CYS A 91 -9.07 -2.94 0.20
C CYS A 91 -9.11 -3.90 1.38
N HIS A 92 -9.46 -5.15 1.08
CA HIS A 92 -9.47 -6.34 1.90
C HIS A 92 -10.50 -6.35 3.03
N PHE A 93 -10.09 -6.64 4.28
CA PHE A 93 -11.03 -6.96 5.35
C PHE A 93 -11.73 -5.71 5.89
N PRO A 94 -13.08 -5.73 5.94
CA PRO A 94 -13.87 -4.53 6.16
C PRO A 94 -13.97 -4.07 7.62
N LYS A 95 -13.52 -4.89 8.57
CA LYS A 95 -13.71 -4.67 10.03
C LYS A 95 -12.35 -4.58 10.75
N PRO A 96 -11.64 -3.46 10.62
CA PRO A 96 -10.40 -3.23 11.36
C PRO A 96 -10.66 -3.17 12.87
N LYS A 97 -9.68 -3.61 13.65
CA LYS A 97 -9.74 -3.57 15.10
C LYS A 97 -8.34 -3.38 15.67
N LEU A 98 -8.19 -2.50 16.66
CA LEU A 98 -6.96 -2.33 17.43
C LEU A 98 -6.65 -3.54 18.31
N GLY A 99 -5.43 -3.61 18.79
CA GLY A 99 -4.94 -4.67 19.67
C GLY A 99 -4.32 -5.84 18.90
N GLU A 100 -4.40 -7.03 19.47
CA GLU A 100 -3.81 -8.22 18.87
C GLU A 100 -4.40 -8.50 17.49
N GLN A 101 -3.51 -8.57 16.48
CA GLN A 101 -3.91 -8.89 15.13
C GLN A 101 -3.94 -10.40 14.89
N PRO A 102 -4.75 -10.87 13.93
CA PRO A 102 -4.87 -12.30 13.69
C PRO A 102 -3.57 -12.89 13.15
N LEU A 103 -3.26 -14.13 13.51
CA LEU A 103 -2.14 -14.86 12.93
C LEU A 103 -2.36 -15.10 11.41
N PRO A 104 -1.27 -15.09 10.62
CA PRO A 104 -1.35 -15.36 9.19
C PRO A 104 -1.82 -16.78 8.92
N VAL A 105 -2.74 -16.94 7.97
CA VAL A 105 -3.20 -18.27 7.54
C VAL A 105 -2.21 -18.83 6.51
N ARG A 106 -1.78 -20.09 6.71
CA ARG A 106 -0.81 -20.75 5.85
C ARG A 106 -1.26 -20.79 4.40
N GLY A 107 -0.40 -20.43 3.48
CA GLY A 107 -0.69 -20.53 2.06
C GLY A 107 -1.84 -19.65 1.56
N TYR A 108 -2.15 -18.56 2.27
CA TYR A 108 -3.25 -17.66 1.92
C TYR A 108 -2.71 -16.24 1.68
N HIS A 109 -3.00 -15.69 0.51
CA HIS A 109 -2.60 -14.34 0.16
C HIS A 109 -3.28 -13.31 1.04
N ASN A 110 -2.48 -12.54 1.77
CA ASN A 110 -2.91 -11.34 2.47
C ASN A 110 -4.13 -11.58 3.41
N SER A 111 -3.93 -12.46 4.40
CA SER A 111 -5.02 -12.93 5.27
C SER A 111 -5.44 -11.94 6.36
N GLY A 112 -4.80 -10.77 6.47
CA GLY A 112 -5.06 -9.83 7.57
C GLY A 112 -5.09 -8.36 7.23
N TRP A 113 -4.91 -7.95 5.98
CA TRP A 113 -4.96 -6.52 5.57
C TRP A 113 -6.36 -5.94 5.77
N VAL A 114 -6.47 -4.73 6.29
CA VAL A 114 -7.75 -4.15 6.70
C VAL A 114 -8.04 -2.82 6.02
N ASN A 115 -9.33 -2.46 5.93
CA ASN A 115 -9.76 -1.15 5.44
C ASN A 115 -9.38 -0.02 6.42
N SER A 116 -9.16 1.16 5.91
CA SER A 116 -9.08 2.42 6.65
C SER A 116 -9.88 3.51 5.89
N PRO A 117 -10.99 4.01 6.44
CA PRO A 117 -11.68 3.56 7.64
C PRO A 117 -12.39 2.22 7.44
N ALA A 118 -12.97 1.67 8.52
CA ALA A 118 -13.86 0.52 8.43
C ALA A 118 -14.93 0.73 7.36
N ARG A 119 -15.25 -0.32 6.58
CA ARG A 119 -16.21 -0.22 5.47
C ARG A 119 -17.56 0.37 5.89
N GLU A 120 -18.06 0.00 7.05
CA GLU A 120 -19.35 0.53 7.54
C GLU A 120 -19.29 2.04 7.85
N VAL A 121 -18.12 2.55 8.29
CA VAL A 121 -17.89 3.98 8.47
C VAL A 121 -17.88 4.69 7.11
N ALA A 122 -17.19 4.15 6.12
CA ALA A 122 -17.19 4.70 4.77
C ALA A 122 -18.61 4.73 4.16
N LEU A 123 -19.42 3.69 4.39
CA LEU A 123 -20.81 3.64 3.92
C LEU A 123 -21.71 4.66 4.66
N ARG A 124 -21.60 4.79 6.00
CA ARG A 124 -22.32 5.84 6.74
C ARG A 124 -21.93 7.23 6.26
N TYR A 125 -20.64 7.45 6.02
CA TYR A 125 -20.14 8.71 5.49
C TYR A 125 -20.74 9.02 4.11
N ALA A 126 -20.79 8.04 3.22
CA ALA A 126 -21.42 8.17 1.91
C ALA A 126 -22.90 8.64 1.97
N GLU A 127 -23.61 8.17 2.97
CA GLU A 127 -25.05 8.45 3.17
C GLU A 127 -25.33 9.70 4.04
N GLY A 128 -24.29 10.40 4.52
CA GLY A 128 -24.43 11.53 5.45
C GLY A 128 -24.93 11.11 6.82
N ARG A 129 -24.65 9.89 7.22
CA ARG A 129 -25.08 9.28 8.51
C ARG A 129 -23.90 8.98 9.43
N GLU A 130 -22.71 9.48 9.11
CA GLU A 130 -21.56 9.43 10.00
C GLU A 130 -21.84 10.17 11.31
N THR A 131 -21.31 9.64 12.41
CA THR A 131 -21.36 10.37 13.68
C THR A 131 -20.44 11.59 13.65
N SER A 132 -20.70 12.57 14.53
CA SER A 132 -19.79 13.72 14.66
C SER A 132 -18.37 13.32 15.07
N GLU A 133 -18.23 12.25 15.84
CA GLU A 133 -16.95 11.67 16.23
C GLU A 133 -16.22 11.03 15.02
N GLU A 134 -16.93 10.26 14.20
CA GLU A 134 -16.38 9.69 12.96
C GLU A 134 -15.91 10.78 12.00
N ALA A 135 -16.74 11.79 11.78
CA ALA A 135 -16.40 12.93 10.92
C ALA A 135 -15.16 13.70 11.43
N ALA A 136 -15.13 13.98 12.75
CA ALA A 136 -13.98 14.65 13.38
C ALA A 136 -12.71 13.80 13.30
N ARG A 137 -12.81 12.48 13.54
CA ARG A 137 -11.69 11.53 13.43
C ARG A 137 -11.12 11.52 12.02
N LEU A 138 -11.94 11.29 11.00
CA LEU A 138 -11.46 11.18 9.61
C LEU A 138 -10.83 12.50 9.12
N LYS A 139 -11.45 13.64 9.43
CA LYS A 139 -10.88 14.94 9.11
C LYS A 139 -9.58 15.20 9.88
N GLY A 140 -9.58 14.97 11.18
CA GLY A 140 -8.42 15.16 12.05
C GLY A 140 -7.24 14.29 11.63
N TYR A 141 -7.50 13.03 11.30
CA TYR A 141 -6.51 12.08 10.82
C TYR A 141 -5.75 12.60 9.59
N VAL A 142 -6.45 13.09 8.58
CA VAL A 142 -5.81 13.67 7.38
C VAL A 142 -5.14 15.02 7.71
N GLN A 143 -5.88 15.96 8.25
CA GLN A 143 -5.39 17.33 8.38
C GLN A 143 -4.27 17.48 9.40
N ARG A 144 -4.39 16.83 10.58
CA ARG A 144 -3.39 16.98 11.64
C ARG A 144 -2.11 16.23 11.31
N THR A 145 -2.22 15.04 10.68
CA THR A 145 -1.05 14.31 10.21
C THR A 145 -0.32 15.07 9.11
N MET A 146 -1.02 15.54 8.09
CA MET A 146 -0.40 16.34 7.04
C MET A 146 0.20 17.64 7.60
N LYS A 147 -0.51 18.33 8.50
CA LYS A 147 0.00 19.55 9.14
C LYS A 147 1.28 19.31 9.95
N ARG A 148 1.38 18.17 10.63
CA ARG A 148 2.57 17.79 11.41
C ARG A 148 3.81 17.65 10.54
N PHE A 149 3.67 17.16 9.30
CA PHE A 149 4.77 16.84 8.40
C PHE A 149 4.74 17.62 7.07
N LYS A 150 3.95 18.69 6.96
CA LYS A 150 3.68 19.41 5.69
C LYS A 150 4.92 20.02 5.03
N ASP A 151 5.97 20.29 5.79
CA ASP A 151 7.21 20.90 5.31
C ASP A 151 8.41 19.96 5.54
N ASP A 152 8.16 18.69 5.85
CA ASP A 152 9.21 17.70 6.09
C ASP A 152 9.72 17.13 4.76
N GLU A 153 10.95 17.46 4.40
CA GLU A 153 11.58 17.04 3.15
C GLU A 153 11.83 15.52 3.06
N ARG A 154 11.75 14.80 4.19
CA ARG A 154 11.85 13.35 4.21
C ARG A 154 10.61 12.68 3.63
N VAL A 155 9.46 13.37 3.60
CA VAL A 155 8.21 12.90 2.99
C VAL A 155 8.19 13.26 1.51
N LEU A 156 8.07 12.26 0.63
CA LEU A 156 8.09 12.47 -0.83
C LEU A 156 6.78 13.11 -1.33
N CYS A 157 5.65 12.54 -0.92
CA CYS A 157 4.30 13.00 -1.29
C CYS A 157 3.25 12.39 -0.34
N TRP A 158 1.97 12.72 -0.56
CA TRP A 158 0.83 12.17 0.17
C TRP A 158 -0.11 11.46 -0.78
N GLU A 159 -0.60 10.29 -0.41
CA GLU A 159 -1.69 9.61 -1.12
C GLU A 159 -2.92 9.52 -0.23
N LEU A 160 -4.00 10.17 -0.66
CA LEU A 160 -5.20 10.33 0.17
C LEU A 160 -6.04 9.06 0.26
N TYR A 161 -6.08 8.27 -0.83
CA TYR A 161 -6.94 7.10 -0.89
C TYR A 161 -6.37 6.03 -1.82
N ASN A 162 -6.18 4.82 -1.28
CA ASN A 162 -5.88 3.63 -2.07
C ASN A 162 -7.17 3.02 -2.60
N GLU A 163 -7.20 2.80 -3.91
CA GLU A 163 -8.27 2.07 -4.62
C GLU A 163 -9.70 2.40 -4.11
N PRO A 164 -10.10 3.69 -4.06
CA PRO A 164 -11.41 4.05 -3.56
C PRO A 164 -12.51 3.29 -4.30
N GLY A 165 -13.51 2.80 -3.55
CA GLY A 165 -14.63 2.04 -4.09
C GLY A 165 -14.39 0.54 -4.27
N ARG A 166 -13.17 0.06 -4.07
CA ARG A 166 -12.82 -1.35 -4.28
C ARG A 166 -13.62 -2.28 -3.37
N GLY A 167 -13.48 -2.14 -2.08
CA GLY A 167 -14.15 -2.97 -1.10
C GLY A 167 -13.78 -4.46 -1.14
N ALA A 168 -14.05 -5.16 -0.07
CA ALA A 168 -13.91 -6.62 0.01
C ALA A 168 -15.00 -7.23 0.89
N GLY A 169 -15.27 -8.53 0.70
CA GLY A 169 -16.12 -9.30 1.58
C GLY A 169 -15.38 -9.75 2.84
N GLU A 170 -16.12 -10.30 3.80
CA GLU A 170 -15.55 -10.78 5.07
C GLU A 170 -14.50 -11.89 4.91
N ASN A 171 -14.51 -12.60 3.79
CA ASN A 171 -13.51 -13.61 3.41
C ASN A 171 -12.33 -13.05 2.63
N GLY A 172 -12.17 -11.72 2.55
CA GLY A 172 -11.09 -11.06 1.83
C GLY A 172 -11.19 -11.04 0.30
N ASN A 173 -12.30 -11.52 -0.29
CA ASN A 173 -12.52 -11.43 -1.73
C ASN A 173 -12.75 -9.96 -2.13
N MET A 174 -11.93 -9.48 -3.03
CA MET A 174 -11.95 -8.08 -3.48
C MET A 174 -13.12 -7.78 -4.42
N GLY A 175 -13.72 -6.61 -4.24
CA GLY A 175 -14.63 -6.00 -5.19
C GLY A 175 -13.84 -5.29 -6.30
N ASN A 176 -13.63 -5.96 -7.42
CA ASN A 176 -12.78 -5.47 -8.52
C ASN A 176 -13.56 -4.86 -9.70
N ALA A 177 -14.88 -4.75 -9.58
CA ALA A 177 -15.74 -4.14 -10.58
C ALA A 177 -16.89 -3.40 -9.93
N GLU A 178 -17.32 -2.30 -10.55
CA GLU A 178 -18.53 -1.58 -10.14
C GLU A 178 -19.73 -2.53 -10.18
N GLY A 179 -20.56 -2.50 -9.13
CA GLY A 179 -21.74 -3.36 -8.97
C GLY A 179 -21.45 -4.76 -8.45
N SER A 180 -20.19 -5.14 -8.18
CA SER A 180 -19.92 -6.39 -7.46
C SER A 180 -20.40 -6.28 -6.01
N LYS A 181 -20.79 -7.40 -5.40
CA LYS A 181 -21.28 -7.41 -4.00
C LYS A 181 -20.27 -6.90 -2.98
N GLN A 182 -18.98 -6.98 -3.29
CA GLN A 182 -17.87 -6.54 -2.44
C GLN A 182 -17.51 -5.08 -2.68
N SER A 183 -17.69 -4.57 -3.90
CA SER A 183 -17.39 -3.18 -4.23
C SER A 183 -18.39 -2.23 -3.56
N ILE A 184 -17.89 -1.12 -3.06
CA ILE A 184 -18.71 0.01 -2.63
C ILE A 184 -18.84 1.07 -3.72
N GLY A 185 -18.06 0.95 -4.81
CA GLY A 185 -18.14 1.82 -5.99
C GLY A 185 -18.05 3.30 -5.61
N ASP A 186 -18.83 4.14 -6.26
CA ASP A 186 -18.85 5.59 -6.01
C ASP A 186 -19.34 5.99 -4.60
N LYS A 187 -19.70 5.05 -3.73
CA LYS A 187 -20.00 5.36 -2.33
C LYS A 187 -18.78 5.90 -1.56
N SER A 188 -17.56 5.67 -2.03
CA SER A 188 -16.36 6.31 -1.47
C SER A 188 -16.18 7.75 -1.90
N ASN A 189 -16.94 8.24 -2.88
CA ASN A 189 -16.70 9.55 -3.52
C ASN A 189 -16.78 10.73 -2.56
N ARG A 190 -17.70 10.72 -1.58
CA ARG A 190 -17.86 11.82 -0.63
C ARG A 190 -16.63 11.91 0.29
N LEU A 191 -16.18 10.77 0.84
CA LEU A 191 -14.98 10.76 1.67
C LEU A 191 -13.73 11.13 0.87
N LEU A 192 -13.60 10.63 -0.36
CA LEU A 192 -12.52 10.97 -1.26
C LEU A 192 -12.50 12.48 -1.58
N TYR A 193 -13.64 13.07 -1.90
CA TYR A 193 -13.76 14.51 -2.16
C TYR A 193 -13.38 15.34 -0.94
N ASP A 194 -13.89 14.97 0.24
CA ASP A 194 -13.60 15.68 1.48
C ASP A 194 -12.11 15.50 1.87
N ALA A 195 -11.52 14.33 1.65
CA ALA A 195 -10.09 14.12 1.87
C ALA A 195 -9.24 15.08 1.00
N TRP A 196 -9.61 15.26 -0.27
CA TRP A 196 -8.98 16.25 -1.14
C TRP A 196 -9.12 17.67 -0.62
N LYS A 197 -10.32 18.05 -0.19
CA LYS A 197 -10.58 19.37 0.42
C LYS A 197 -9.70 19.57 1.65
N TRP A 198 -9.67 18.62 2.56
CA TRP A 198 -8.86 18.69 3.78
C TRP A 198 -7.36 18.81 3.51
N ALA A 199 -6.86 18.04 2.54
CA ALA A 199 -5.47 18.11 2.14
C ALA A 199 -5.11 19.49 1.54
N ARG A 200 -5.95 20.02 0.65
CA ARG A 200 -5.71 21.34 0.06
C ARG A 200 -5.83 22.48 1.08
N GLU A 201 -6.69 22.35 2.11
CA GLU A 201 -6.77 23.30 3.23
C GLU A 201 -5.46 23.32 4.07
N VAL A 202 -4.76 22.20 4.19
CA VAL A 202 -3.42 22.15 4.85
C VAL A 202 -2.35 22.79 4.00
N ALA A 203 -2.46 22.72 2.69
CA ALA A 203 -1.48 23.20 1.71
C ALA A 203 -0.04 22.70 2.01
N PRO A 204 0.21 21.38 1.99
CA PRO A 204 1.54 20.83 2.21
C PRO A 204 2.49 21.24 1.09
N SER A 205 3.80 21.31 1.39
CA SER A 205 4.81 21.53 0.37
C SER A 205 4.99 20.32 -0.57
N GLN A 206 4.64 19.14 -0.07
CA GLN A 206 4.69 17.91 -0.85
C GLN A 206 3.50 17.80 -1.80
N PRO A 207 3.68 17.19 -2.98
CA PRO A 207 2.56 16.89 -3.88
C PRO A 207 1.60 15.87 -3.27
N VAL A 208 0.35 15.89 -3.77
CA VAL A 208 -0.74 15.05 -3.28
C VAL A 208 -1.35 14.26 -4.42
N MET A 209 -1.68 13.00 -4.19
CA MET A 209 -2.35 12.11 -5.14
C MET A 209 -3.40 11.23 -4.47
N SER A 210 -4.21 10.55 -5.27
CA SER A 210 -5.01 9.40 -4.89
C SER A 210 -5.06 8.41 -6.05
N THR A 211 -5.34 7.13 -5.79
CA THR A 211 -5.35 6.12 -6.84
C THR A 211 -6.34 6.48 -7.95
N SER A 212 -5.81 6.68 -9.15
CA SER A 212 -6.61 7.00 -10.36
C SER A 212 -6.97 5.72 -11.13
N HIS A 213 -5.98 4.90 -11.50
CA HIS A 213 -6.20 3.59 -12.09
C HIS A 213 -6.07 2.50 -11.03
N GLY A 214 -7.17 1.86 -10.71
CA GLY A 214 -7.36 0.95 -9.57
C GLY A 214 -8.59 1.31 -8.76
N ALA A 215 -9.02 2.58 -8.79
CA ALA A 215 -10.30 3.03 -8.25
C ALA A 215 -11.48 2.30 -8.92
N VAL A 216 -12.54 2.09 -8.18
CA VAL A 216 -13.81 1.54 -8.67
C VAL A 216 -14.89 2.60 -8.56
N GLY A 217 -15.60 2.83 -9.66
CA GLY A 217 -16.58 3.92 -9.80
C GLY A 217 -16.05 5.07 -10.67
N LYS A 218 -16.93 5.58 -11.54
CA LYS A 218 -16.57 6.64 -12.48
C LYS A 218 -16.26 7.97 -11.77
N VAL A 219 -17.03 8.27 -10.70
CA VAL A 219 -16.85 9.50 -9.94
C VAL A 219 -15.55 9.45 -9.14
N ASN A 220 -15.25 8.32 -8.47
CA ASN A 220 -13.98 8.12 -7.79
C ASN A 220 -12.78 8.30 -8.72
N THR A 221 -12.81 7.65 -9.89
CA THR A 221 -11.76 7.79 -10.91
C THR A 221 -11.60 9.23 -11.39
N TYR A 222 -12.73 9.92 -11.63
CA TYR A 222 -12.72 11.33 -12.05
C TYR A 222 -12.11 12.24 -10.98
N ILE A 223 -12.55 12.11 -9.72
CA ILE A 223 -12.02 12.91 -8.61
C ILE A 223 -10.51 12.70 -8.46
N SER A 224 -10.06 11.43 -8.41
CA SER A 224 -8.65 11.10 -8.28
C SER A 224 -7.83 11.68 -9.44
N ARG A 225 -8.23 11.40 -10.67
CA ARG A 225 -7.51 11.84 -11.87
C ARG A 225 -7.45 13.36 -12.00
N SER A 226 -8.54 14.06 -11.65
CA SER A 226 -8.63 15.53 -11.85
C SER A 226 -7.85 16.32 -10.80
N ASN A 227 -7.73 15.81 -9.57
CA ASN A 227 -7.17 16.56 -8.45
C ASN A 227 -5.70 16.20 -8.15
N SER A 228 -5.22 15.04 -8.60
CA SER A 228 -3.86 14.57 -8.29
C SER A 228 -2.79 15.40 -8.97
N ASP A 229 -1.73 15.74 -8.23
CA ASP A 229 -0.56 16.43 -8.78
C ASP A 229 0.30 15.49 -9.65
N MET A 230 0.24 14.19 -9.39
CA MET A 230 0.77 13.09 -10.21
C MET A 230 -0.24 11.95 -10.25
N GLN A 231 -0.19 11.11 -11.27
CA GLN A 231 -1.14 10.01 -11.44
C GLN A 231 -0.66 8.74 -10.73
N SER A 232 -1.40 8.29 -9.72
CA SER A 232 -1.21 6.97 -9.10
C SER A 232 -1.97 5.91 -9.90
N VAL A 233 -1.25 4.93 -10.43
CA VAL A 233 -1.84 3.87 -11.26
C VAL A 233 -1.36 2.49 -10.80
N HIS A 234 -2.23 1.50 -10.90
CA HIS A 234 -1.95 0.11 -10.55
C HIS A 234 -2.06 -0.80 -11.79
N SER A 235 -1.10 -1.68 -11.98
CA SER A 235 -1.20 -2.71 -13.01
C SER A 235 -0.39 -3.94 -12.65
N TYR A 236 -1.07 -5.07 -12.54
CA TYR A 236 -0.47 -6.40 -12.34
C TYR A 236 -0.50 -7.24 -13.63
N GLU A 237 -0.53 -6.56 -14.77
CA GLU A 237 -0.65 -7.16 -16.09
C GLU A 237 0.69 -7.11 -16.85
N SER A 238 0.67 -7.56 -18.10
CA SER A 238 1.83 -7.58 -18.98
C SER A 238 2.39 -6.18 -19.29
N PRO A 239 3.65 -6.06 -19.73
CA PRO A 239 4.26 -4.77 -20.05
C PRO A 239 3.50 -3.96 -21.10
N GLU A 240 2.81 -4.60 -22.05
CA GLU A 240 2.00 -3.90 -23.08
C GLU A 240 0.79 -3.20 -22.44
N VAL A 241 0.20 -3.82 -21.43
CA VAL A 241 -0.91 -3.20 -20.66
C VAL A 241 -0.38 -2.07 -19.81
N VAL A 242 0.75 -2.26 -19.15
CA VAL A 242 1.45 -1.22 -18.36
C VAL A 242 1.74 0.00 -19.24
N GLU A 243 2.34 -0.18 -20.42
CA GLU A 243 2.65 0.93 -21.33
C GLU A 243 1.39 1.70 -21.75
N ARG A 244 0.31 0.99 -22.08
CA ARG A 244 -0.97 1.63 -22.45
C ARG A 244 -1.56 2.45 -21.32
N ILE A 245 -1.51 1.96 -20.07
CA ILE A 245 -1.99 2.69 -18.89
C ILE A 245 -1.14 3.95 -18.69
N VAL A 246 0.18 3.81 -18.68
CA VAL A 246 1.11 4.92 -18.50
C VAL A 246 0.88 6.01 -19.54
N ARG A 247 0.77 5.66 -20.82
CA ARG A 247 0.51 6.63 -21.91
C ARG A 247 -0.84 7.33 -21.75
N ASN A 248 -1.88 6.61 -21.29
CA ASN A 248 -3.19 7.21 -21.08
C ASN A 248 -3.22 8.18 -19.89
N TYR A 249 -2.61 7.80 -18.79
CA TYR A 249 -2.64 8.61 -17.56
C TYR A 249 -1.61 9.74 -17.57
N GLY A 250 -0.51 9.59 -18.29
CA GLY A 250 0.50 10.63 -18.50
C GLY A 250 0.24 11.57 -19.69
N ALA A 251 -0.89 11.39 -20.40
CA ALA A 251 -1.20 12.16 -21.62
C ALA A 251 -1.36 13.67 -21.39
N ASP A 252 -1.62 14.09 -20.16
CA ASP A 252 -1.73 15.50 -19.75
C ASP A 252 -0.41 16.10 -19.22
N GLY A 253 0.70 15.36 -19.30
CA GLY A 253 2.03 15.80 -18.90
C GLY A 253 2.33 15.66 -17.42
N ARG A 254 1.39 15.19 -16.60
CA ARG A 254 1.68 14.91 -15.18
C ARG A 254 2.53 13.65 -15.02
N PRO A 255 3.43 13.60 -14.01
CA PRO A 255 4.15 12.38 -13.67
C PRO A 255 3.22 11.20 -13.41
N VAL A 256 3.64 10.00 -13.81
CA VAL A 256 2.93 8.75 -13.53
C VAL A 256 3.71 7.94 -12.51
N PHE A 257 3.04 7.53 -11.45
CA PHE A 257 3.54 6.62 -10.43
C PHE A 257 2.81 5.29 -10.59
N MET A 258 3.52 4.25 -11.00
CA MET A 258 3.02 2.87 -10.94
C MET A 258 3.14 2.40 -9.49
N THR A 259 2.15 2.79 -8.69
CA THR A 259 2.16 2.60 -7.23
C THR A 259 1.88 1.17 -6.80
N GLU A 260 1.42 0.32 -7.73
CA GLU A 260 1.33 -1.13 -7.53
C GLU A 260 1.59 -1.89 -8.82
N TRP A 261 2.52 -2.83 -8.75
CA TRP A 261 2.83 -3.80 -9.80
C TRP A 261 3.55 -5.01 -9.19
N LEU A 262 4.02 -5.94 -9.99
CA LEU A 262 4.65 -7.20 -9.65
C LEU A 262 3.65 -8.27 -9.22
N ALA A 263 3.31 -9.11 -10.18
CA ALA A 263 2.53 -10.33 -9.99
C ALA A 263 3.05 -11.36 -10.99
N ARG A 264 4.14 -12.05 -10.62
CA ARG A 264 4.95 -12.87 -11.55
C ARG A 264 4.13 -13.85 -12.38
N PRO A 265 3.17 -14.61 -11.82
CA PRO A 265 2.35 -15.54 -12.62
C PRO A 265 1.40 -14.86 -13.61
N ARG A 266 1.19 -13.54 -13.48
CA ARG A 266 0.32 -12.75 -14.37
C ARG A 266 1.08 -12.06 -15.51
N GLY A 267 2.41 -12.20 -15.55
CA GLY A 267 3.26 -11.53 -16.52
C GLY A 267 3.76 -10.15 -16.10
N SER A 268 3.31 -9.62 -14.96
CA SER A 268 3.89 -8.44 -14.33
C SER A 268 5.14 -8.86 -13.57
N ARG A 269 6.30 -8.81 -14.23
CA ARG A 269 7.58 -9.34 -13.74
C ARG A 269 8.64 -8.26 -13.73
N VAL A 270 9.67 -8.46 -12.90
CA VAL A 270 10.80 -7.54 -12.81
C VAL A 270 11.51 -7.42 -14.17
N GLU A 271 11.84 -8.55 -14.79
CA GLU A 271 12.58 -8.60 -16.06
C GLU A 271 11.86 -7.95 -17.24
N THR A 272 10.53 -7.81 -17.18
CA THR A 272 9.74 -7.26 -18.30
C THR A 272 9.19 -5.86 -18.04
N CYS A 273 8.72 -5.59 -16.82
CA CYS A 273 8.06 -4.34 -16.49
C CYS A 273 9.04 -3.25 -15.99
N LEU A 274 10.06 -3.64 -15.22
CA LEU A 274 10.96 -2.65 -14.63
C LEU A 274 11.79 -1.87 -15.68
N PRO A 275 12.39 -2.51 -16.71
CA PRO A 275 13.09 -1.79 -17.78
C PRO A 275 12.14 -0.86 -18.57
N LEU A 276 10.89 -1.29 -18.80
CA LEU A 276 9.90 -0.48 -19.47
C LEU A 276 9.56 0.78 -18.66
N MET A 277 9.34 0.65 -17.35
CA MET A 277 9.04 1.79 -16.48
C MET A 277 10.21 2.77 -16.41
N LYS A 278 11.44 2.28 -16.37
CA LYS A 278 12.63 3.13 -16.49
C LYS A 278 12.65 3.90 -17.81
N LYS A 279 12.44 3.20 -18.95
CA LYS A 279 12.38 3.80 -20.29
C LYS A 279 11.29 4.87 -20.41
N LEU A 280 10.15 4.66 -19.77
CA LEU A 280 9.01 5.59 -19.77
C LEU A 280 9.09 6.68 -18.69
N HIS A 281 10.17 6.68 -17.89
CA HIS A 281 10.37 7.62 -16.78
C HIS A 281 9.23 7.59 -15.76
N VAL A 282 8.73 6.41 -15.41
CA VAL A 282 7.63 6.16 -14.48
C VAL A 282 8.18 5.71 -13.14
N ALA A 283 7.69 6.26 -12.04
CA ALA A 283 8.02 5.76 -10.72
C ALA A 283 7.52 4.32 -10.56
N ALA A 284 8.41 3.39 -10.17
CA ALA A 284 8.14 1.96 -10.13
C ALA A 284 8.08 1.46 -8.68
N ILE A 285 6.87 1.31 -8.13
CA ILE A 285 6.65 0.89 -6.73
C ILE A 285 5.96 -0.47 -6.74
N ASN A 286 6.71 -1.55 -6.60
CA ASN A 286 6.16 -2.90 -6.58
C ASN A 286 5.42 -3.20 -5.27
N TRP A 287 4.56 -4.21 -5.26
CA TRP A 287 3.95 -4.66 -4.02
C TRP A 287 4.92 -5.57 -3.26
N GLY A 288 5.18 -5.19 -1.98
CA GLY A 288 5.95 -5.95 -1.01
C GLY A 288 7.47 -5.91 -1.20
N LEU A 289 8.18 -6.05 -0.09
CA LEU A 289 9.62 -6.16 -0.01
C LEU A 289 10.03 -7.51 0.56
N VAL A 290 9.52 -7.85 1.75
CA VAL A 290 9.89 -9.06 2.48
C VAL A 290 8.66 -9.93 2.72
N ALA A 291 8.73 -11.18 2.30
CA ALA A 291 7.68 -12.16 2.52
C ALA A 291 7.61 -12.52 4.01
N GLY A 292 6.55 -12.09 4.68
CA GLY A 292 6.34 -12.26 6.11
C GLY A 292 4.89 -12.56 6.46
N LYS A 293 4.41 -11.99 7.56
CA LYS A 293 3.04 -12.18 8.06
C LYS A 293 1.95 -11.83 7.04
N SER A 294 2.22 -10.89 6.13
CA SER A 294 1.24 -10.53 5.10
C SER A 294 0.86 -11.68 4.17
N GLY A 295 1.81 -12.59 3.87
CA GLY A 295 1.59 -13.71 2.95
C GLY A 295 1.35 -13.28 1.50
N THR A 296 1.83 -12.11 1.09
CA THR A 296 1.61 -11.55 -0.26
C THR A 296 2.44 -12.22 -1.35
N ASN A 297 3.41 -13.04 -0.96
CA ASN A 297 4.12 -13.96 -1.87
C ASN A 297 3.21 -15.08 -2.43
N TRP A 298 2.05 -15.36 -1.80
CA TRP A 298 1.04 -16.29 -2.31
C TRP A 298 0.18 -15.66 -3.40
N PRO A 299 -0.31 -16.42 -4.41
CA PRO A 299 -1.14 -15.85 -5.47
C PRO A 299 -2.57 -15.57 -4.99
N TRP A 300 -3.24 -14.62 -5.65
CA TRP A 300 -4.65 -14.30 -5.38
C TRP A 300 -5.59 -15.51 -5.49
N SER A 301 -5.25 -16.50 -6.32
CA SER A 301 -6.00 -17.74 -6.44
C SER A 301 -6.07 -18.53 -5.13
N SER A 302 -5.11 -18.35 -4.23
CA SER A 302 -5.12 -19.00 -2.91
C SER A 302 -6.32 -18.61 -2.04
N ARG A 303 -6.94 -17.46 -2.31
CA ARG A 303 -8.18 -17.00 -1.65
C ARG A 303 -9.45 -17.70 -2.16
N ARG A 304 -9.36 -18.36 -3.31
CA ARG A 304 -10.51 -18.92 -4.03
C ARG A 304 -10.54 -20.45 -3.99
N ILE A 305 -9.63 -21.07 -3.25
CA ILE A 305 -9.61 -22.52 -3.08
C ILE A 305 -10.86 -22.92 -2.30
N PRO A 306 -11.71 -23.81 -2.85
CA PRO A 306 -12.87 -24.33 -2.11
C PRO A 306 -12.42 -25.02 -0.83
N GLY A 307 -13.10 -24.74 0.28
CA GLY A 307 -12.74 -25.33 1.56
C GLY A 307 -13.19 -24.44 2.74
N PRO A 308 -12.58 -24.63 3.90
CA PRO A 308 -12.93 -23.90 5.11
C PRO A 308 -12.62 -22.39 4.94
N THR A 309 -13.43 -21.57 5.58
CA THR A 309 -13.25 -20.11 5.67
C THR A 309 -11.96 -19.76 6.44
N LEU A 310 -11.50 -18.52 6.33
CA LEU A 310 -10.36 -18.05 7.13
C LEU A 310 -10.58 -18.21 8.64
N ALA A 311 -11.80 -17.98 9.12
CA ALA A 311 -12.14 -18.14 10.53
C ALA A 311 -12.03 -19.61 10.95
N GLU A 312 -12.55 -20.53 10.15
CA GLU A 312 -12.45 -21.98 10.41
C GLU A 312 -11.00 -22.47 10.35
N ARG A 313 -10.21 -21.99 9.39
CA ARG A 313 -8.77 -22.31 9.30
C ARG A 313 -8.01 -21.81 10.54
N ARG A 314 -8.26 -20.60 11.00
CA ARG A 314 -7.68 -20.08 12.25
C ARG A 314 -8.10 -20.89 13.46
N ALA A 315 -9.38 -21.22 13.57
CA ALA A 315 -9.90 -22.05 14.66
C ALA A 315 -9.29 -23.47 14.67
N ALA A 316 -9.00 -24.01 13.49
CA ALA A 316 -8.29 -25.29 13.34
C ALA A 316 -6.78 -25.20 13.58
N GLY A 317 -6.24 -23.99 13.82
CA GLY A 317 -4.81 -23.79 14.03
C GLY A 317 -3.96 -23.83 12.75
N ASP A 318 -4.57 -23.66 11.56
CA ASP A 318 -3.88 -23.59 10.27
C ASP A 318 -3.32 -22.18 10.05
N VAL A 319 -2.39 -21.80 10.91
CA VAL A 319 -1.75 -20.47 10.96
C VAL A 319 -0.24 -20.62 11.12
N VAL A 320 0.48 -19.56 10.77
CA VAL A 320 1.91 -19.45 11.06
C VAL A 320 2.09 -18.83 12.44
N ARG A 321 2.69 -19.60 13.37
CA ARG A 321 2.95 -19.14 14.74
C ARG A 321 4.28 -18.39 14.83
N PRO A 322 4.46 -17.56 15.85
CA PRO A 322 5.75 -16.93 16.12
C PRO A 322 6.89 -17.96 16.18
N GLY A 323 7.98 -17.69 15.46
CA GLY A 323 9.14 -18.59 15.37
C GLY A 323 9.03 -19.70 14.32
N GLU A 324 7.88 -19.89 13.69
CA GLU A 324 7.74 -20.82 12.56
C GLU A 324 8.16 -20.13 11.24
N PRO A 325 8.80 -20.86 10.31
CA PRO A 325 9.12 -20.32 8.99
C PRO A 325 7.82 -20.04 8.21
N PHE A 326 7.81 -18.94 7.47
CA PHE A 326 6.72 -18.64 6.57
C PHE A 326 6.76 -19.62 5.38
N PRO A 327 5.65 -20.32 5.08
CA PRO A 327 5.58 -21.17 3.91
C PRO A 327 5.61 -20.33 2.63
N GLU A 328 6.23 -20.85 1.59
CA GLU A 328 6.33 -20.15 0.31
C GLU A 328 5.82 -21.00 -0.86
N PRO A 329 5.18 -20.39 -1.88
CA PRO A 329 4.83 -21.09 -3.10
C PRO A 329 6.06 -21.27 -3.99
N LYS A 330 5.98 -22.20 -4.95
CA LYS A 330 7.07 -22.43 -5.91
C LYS A 330 7.43 -21.17 -6.73
N VAL A 331 6.45 -20.36 -7.07
CA VAL A 331 6.62 -19.06 -7.73
C VAL A 331 5.94 -18.01 -6.88
N TRP A 332 6.72 -17.03 -6.44
CA TRP A 332 6.19 -15.93 -5.64
C TRP A 332 5.33 -15.00 -6.47
N PHE A 333 4.24 -14.56 -5.86
CA PHE A 333 3.34 -13.59 -6.50
C PHE A 333 3.93 -12.17 -6.41
N HIS A 334 4.18 -11.71 -5.21
CA HIS A 334 4.84 -10.44 -4.87
C HIS A 334 6.13 -10.70 -4.09
N ASP A 335 6.63 -9.64 -3.42
CA ASP A 335 7.78 -9.65 -2.53
C ASP A 335 9.12 -9.98 -3.21
N ILE A 336 10.22 -9.58 -2.59
CA ILE A 336 11.58 -9.69 -3.14
C ILE A 336 12.47 -10.59 -2.27
N PHE A 337 12.41 -10.40 -0.96
CA PHE A 337 13.29 -11.06 0.01
C PHE A 337 12.53 -11.97 0.96
N ARG A 338 13.23 -12.97 1.50
CA ARG A 338 12.83 -13.71 2.70
C ARG A 338 13.20 -12.92 3.95
N THR A 339 12.71 -13.36 5.10
CA THR A 339 12.98 -12.70 6.40
C THR A 339 14.44 -12.77 6.86
N ASP A 340 15.25 -13.60 6.21
CA ASP A 340 16.71 -13.68 6.42
C ASP A 340 17.52 -12.81 5.44
N GLY A 341 16.84 -12.12 4.51
CA GLY A 341 17.46 -11.29 3.49
C GLY A 341 17.85 -12.02 2.21
N THR A 342 17.62 -13.34 2.13
CA THR A 342 17.87 -14.07 0.89
C THR A 342 16.79 -13.71 -0.15
N PRO A 343 17.18 -13.39 -1.40
CA PRO A 343 16.21 -13.03 -2.43
C PRO A 343 15.41 -14.26 -2.90
N PHE A 344 14.18 -14.01 -3.39
CA PHE A 344 13.44 -15.03 -4.12
C PHE A 344 14.16 -15.43 -5.40
N ASP A 345 14.55 -14.46 -6.21
CA ASP A 345 15.32 -14.66 -7.44
C ASP A 345 16.52 -13.71 -7.48
N PRO A 346 17.77 -14.21 -7.37
CA PRO A 346 18.97 -13.37 -7.43
C PRO A 346 19.09 -12.53 -8.70
N ARG A 347 18.54 -13.02 -9.85
CA ARG A 347 18.59 -12.28 -11.13
C ARG A 347 17.74 -11.01 -11.09
N GLU A 348 16.66 -11.01 -10.33
CA GLU A 348 15.86 -9.78 -10.12
C GLU A 348 16.67 -8.75 -9.34
N ILE A 349 17.46 -9.17 -8.35
CA ILE A 349 18.34 -8.28 -7.57
C ILE A 349 19.40 -7.63 -8.47
N GLU A 350 20.05 -8.44 -9.32
CA GLU A 350 21.02 -7.94 -10.29
C GLU A 350 20.40 -6.90 -11.22
N LEU A 351 19.19 -7.16 -11.72
CA LEU A 351 18.49 -6.24 -12.60
C LEU A 351 18.06 -4.95 -11.89
N PHE A 352 17.58 -5.02 -10.63
CA PHE A 352 17.31 -3.83 -9.84
C PHE A 352 18.57 -2.98 -9.70
N ARG A 353 19.70 -3.57 -9.30
CA ARG A 353 20.99 -2.87 -9.16
C ARG A 353 21.46 -2.24 -10.48
N GLU A 354 21.42 -2.99 -11.56
CA GLU A 354 21.77 -2.47 -12.89
C GLU A 354 20.94 -1.25 -13.27
N LEU A 355 19.62 -1.37 -13.14
CA LEU A 355 18.72 -0.29 -13.56
C LEU A 355 18.73 0.92 -12.63
N THR A 356 19.00 0.75 -11.36
CA THR A 356 19.11 1.85 -10.39
C THR A 356 20.50 2.47 -10.34
N GLY A 357 21.50 1.84 -10.94
CA GLY A 357 22.90 2.27 -10.88
C GLY A 357 23.55 2.02 -9.51
N LYS A 358 22.99 1.10 -8.71
CA LYS A 358 23.57 0.69 -7.43
C LYS A 358 24.70 -0.30 -7.72
N ALA A 359 25.94 0.08 -7.36
CA ALA A 359 27.09 -0.85 -7.45
C ALA A 359 26.92 -2.04 -6.50
N GLU A 360 27.62 -3.15 -6.79
CA GLU A 360 27.67 -4.32 -5.90
C GLU A 360 28.26 -3.99 -4.53
#